data_10de29b4caeefc0d0f7d63594ce48758
#
_entry.id   10de29b4caeefc0d0f7d63594ce48758
#
_cell.length_a   1.000
_cell.length_b   1.000
_cell.length_c   1.000
_cell.angle_alpha   90.00
_cell.angle_beta   90.00
_cell.angle_gamma   90.00
#
_symmetry.space_group_name_H-M   'P 1'
#
loop_
_entity.id
_entity.type
_entity.pdbx_description
1 polymer ?
#
loop_
_entity_poly.entity_id
_entity_poly.type
_entity_poly.pdbx_seq_one_letter_code
_entity_poly.pdbx_strand_id
1 'polypeptide(L)'
;GIPMGDALSPGMTIGTCGWMEREWMKGIDDATKRHFMARRYMDDVLLLMRKYGWDRLRFYDDFTRSECYMPPLKLEEAEDGTFLETSFDNTHGTMRYRLKNVNAGGHTKVWRYHSFDSYTTTEQKRSTMLATLKKVDFMASDDIERFYSANDKLREFENLGYPAGMRRDACGVLLKERPSLAWALVGTMQR
;
A
#
# COMPACT_ATOMS: atom_id res chain seq x y z
N GLY A 1 -28.87 4.76 -1.74
CA GLY A 1 -27.42 4.55 -1.80
C GLY A 1 -26.77 5.41 -2.89
N ILE A 2 -25.48 5.58 -2.82
CA ILE A 2 -24.71 6.29 -3.87
C ILE A 2 -24.52 5.32 -5.03
N PRO A 3 -24.92 5.65 -6.28
CA PRO A 3 -24.79 4.75 -7.41
C PRO A 3 -23.32 4.43 -7.69
N MET A 4 -22.99 3.15 -7.88
CA MET A 4 -21.63 2.76 -8.30
C MET A 4 -21.45 3.14 -9.78
N GLY A 5 -20.28 3.71 -10.09
CA GLY A 5 -19.92 4.11 -11.47
C GLY A 5 -20.35 5.52 -11.88
N ASP A 6 -21.06 6.26 -11.05
CA ASP A 6 -21.32 7.68 -11.28
C ASP A 6 -20.05 8.52 -11.00
N ALA A 7 -19.81 9.56 -11.79
CA ALA A 7 -18.66 10.44 -11.64
C ALA A 7 -18.64 11.19 -10.29
N LEU A 8 -19.80 11.40 -9.66
CA LEU A 8 -19.93 12.06 -8.36
C LEU A 8 -19.77 11.10 -7.17
N SER A 9 -19.88 9.78 -7.38
CA SER A 9 -19.88 8.78 -6.31
C SER A 9 -18.63 8.84 -5.43
N PRO A 10 -17.40 8.93 -5.96
CA PRO A 10 -16.21 9.04 -5.13
C PRO A 10 -16.22 10.28 -4.24
N GLY A 11 -16.59 11.43 -4.79
CA GLY A 11 -16.66 12.70 -4.03
C GLY A 11 -17.72 12.65 -2.94
N MET A 12 -18.90 12.09 -3.22
CA MET A 12 -19.97 11.93 -2.23
C MET A 12 -19.57 10.96 -1.12
N THR A 13 -18.94 9.84 -1.45
CA THR A 13 -18.46 8.86 -0.46
C THR A 13 -17.42 9.49 0.46
N ILE A 14 -16.41 10.14 -0.10
CA ILE A 14 -15.35 10.81 0.67
C ILE A 14 -15.96 11.91 1.56
N GLY A 15 -16.87 12.72 1.02
CA GLY A 15 -17.54 13.80 1.76
C GLY A 15 -18.37 13.28 2.92
N THR A 16 -19.19 12.24 2.69
CA THR A 16 -20.06 11.66 3.71
C THR A 16 -19.25 10.98 4.81
N CYS A 17 -18.31 10.12 4.46
CA CYS A 17 -17.45 9.45 5.44
C CYS A 17 -16.58 10.46 6.20
N GLY A 18 -16.00 11.43 5.52
CA GLY A 18 -15.19 12.47 6.17
C GLY A 18 -15.98 13.38 7.10
N TRP A 19 -17.27 13.61 6.80
CA TRP A 19 -18.16 14.31 7.71
C TRP A 19 -18.44 13.49 8.97
N MET A 20 -18.80 12.21 8.84
CA MET A 20 -19.04 11.29 9.96
C MET A 20 -17.81 11.19 10.87
N GLU A 21 -16.64 10.98 10.30
CA GLU A 21 -15.37 10.93 11.03
C GLU A 21 -15.07 12.21 11.79
N ARG A 22 -15.35 13.37 11.18
CA ARG A 22 -15.16 14.67 11.83
C ARG A 22 -16.10 14.84 13.00
N GLU A 23 -17.37 14.48 12.85
CA GLU A 23 -18.35 14.58 13.94
C GLU A 23 -17.98 13.65 15.09
N TRP A 24 -17.61 12.40 14.79
CA TRP A 24 -17.16 11.45 15.78
C TRP A 24 -15.91 11.93 16.52
N MET A 25 -14.93 12.47 15.80
CA MET A 25 -13.69 13.01 16.36
C MET A 25 -13.90 14.18 17.33
N LYS A 26 -15.02 14.92 17.25
CA LYS A 26 -15.33 15.97 18.22
C LYS A 26 -15.62 15.41 19.61
N GLY A 27 -16.15 14.19 19.69
CA GLY A 27 -16.43 13.48 20.95
C GLY A 27 -15.18 12.85 21.59
N ILE A 28 -14.07 12.74 20.85
CA ILE A 28 -12.83 12.14 21.35
C ILE A 28 -11.99 13.20 22.05
N ASP A 29 -11.55 12.89 23.28
CA ASP A 29 -10.67 13.78 24.04
C ASP A 29 -9.25 13.85 23.46
N ASP A 30 -8.54 14.94 23.76
CA ASP A 30 -7.20 15.18 23.19
C ASP A 30 -6.12 14.21 23.72
N ALA A 31 -6.33 13.59 24.88
CA ALA A 31 -5.41 12.55 25.37
C ALA A 31 -5.54 11.31 24.51
N THR A 32 -6.75 10.86 24.24
CA THR A 32 -7.04 9.72 23.34
C THR A 32 -6.55 9.99 21.92
N LYS A 33 -6.74 11.19 21.35
CA LYS A 33 -6.28 11.56 20.01
C LYS A 33 -4.77 11.38 19.80
N ARG A 34 -3.96 11.46 20.86
CA ARG A 34 -2.50 11.26 20.79
C ARG A 34 -2.08 9.81 20.65
N HIS A 35 -3.00 8.87 20.83
CA HIS A 35 -2.72 7.45 20.83
C HIS A 35 -3.01 6.73 19.52
N PHE A 36 -3.64 7.42 18.57
CA PHE A 36 -3.94 6.85 17.27
C PHE A 36 -3.74 7.82 16.11
N MET A 37 -3.64 7.28 14.92
CA MET A 37 -3.70 7.98 13.65
C MET A 37 -4.53 7.16 12.68
N ALA A 38 -5.49 7.78 12.03
CA ALA A 38 -6.28 7.16 10.97
C ALA A 38 -6.07 7.88 9.64
N ARG A 39 -6.11 7.14 8.56
CA ARG A 39 -6.10 7.66 7.18
C ARG A 39 -7.09 6.88 6.34
N ARG A 40 -7.89 7.61 5.59
CA ARG A 40 -8.86 7.03 4.65
C ARG A 40 -8.39 7.22 3.21
N TYR A 41 -8.60 6.21 2.41
CA TYR A 41 -8.57 6.29 0.96
C TYR A 41 -9.84 5.59 0.41
N MET A 42 -10.82 6.40 0.01
CA MET A 42 -12.16 5.95 -0.40
C MET A 42 -12.82 5.07 0.67
N ASP A 43 -12.91 3.77 0.45
CA ASP A 43 -13.47 2.74 1.32
C ASP A 43 -12.45 2.11 2.28
N ASP A 44 -11.17 2.17 1.95
CA ASP A 44 -10.09 1.66 2.80
C ASP A 44 -9.73 2.61 3.94
N VAL A 45 -9.57 2.09 5.16
CA VAL A 45 -9.12 2.85 6.33
C VAL A 45 -7.89 2.20 6.95
N LEU A 46 -6.81 2.96 7.06
CA LEU A 46 -5.64 2.60 7.86
C LEU A 46 -5.81 3.20 9.26
N LEU A 47 -5.83 2.35 10.28
CA LEU A 47 -5.83 2.75 11.69
C LEU A 47 -4.55 2.28 12.37
N LEU A 48 -3.74 3.23 12.82
CA LEU A 48 -2.52 2.98 13.58
C LEU A 48 -2.76 3.37 15.04
N MET A 49 -2.53 2.45 15.96
CA MET A 49 -2.76 2.65 17.40
C MET A 49 -1.49 2.38 18.21
N ARG A 50 -1.24 3.20 19.23
CA ARG A 50 -0.21 2.89 20.23
C ARG A 50 -0.57 1.61 20.97
N LYS A 51 0.42 0.77 21.26
CA LYS A 51 0.22 -0.54 21.89
C LYS A 51 -0.17 -0.44 23.37
N TYR A 52 0.34 0.57 24.08
CA TYR A 52 0.23 0.69 25.54
C TYR A 52 -0.25 2.08 25.96
N GLY A 53 -0.72 2.18 27.22
CA GLY A 53 -1.00 3.45 27.89
C GLY A 53 -2.40 4.01 27.71
N TRP A 54 -3.34 3.24 27.12
CA TRP A 54 -4.73 3.64 26.91
C TRP A 54 -5.64 2.44 26.60
N ASP A 55 -6.96 2.63 26.65
CA ASP A 55 -7.95 1.58 26.35
C ASP A 55 -8.17 1.46 24.83
N ARG A 56 -7.22 0.84 24.13
CA ARG A 56 -7.26 0.66 22.69
C ARG A 56 -8.35 -0.31 22.23
N LEU A 57 -8.74 -1.30 23.04
CA LEU A 57 -9.74 -2.29 22.65
C LEU A 57 -11.12 -1.63 22.60
N ARG A 58 -11.45 -0.87 23.63
CA ARG A 58 -12.68 -0.08 23.64
C ARG A 58 -12.71 0.90 22.47
N PHE A 59 -11.63 1.68 22.26
CA PHE A 59 -11.54 2.59 21.14
C PHE A 59 -11.74 1.89 19.79
N TYR A 60 -11.12 0.72 19.60
CA TYR A 60 -11.25 -0.06 18.38
C TYR A 60 -12.69 -0.53 18.16
N ASP A 61 -13.34 -1.02 19.21
CA ASP A 61 -14.75 -1.42 19.16
C ASP A 61 -15.66 -0.23 18.82
N ASP A 62 -15.50 0.91 19.47
CA ASP A 62 -16.28 2.13 19.22
C ASP A 62 -16.07 2.63 17.78
N PHE A 63 -14.84 2.57 17.26
CA PHE A 63 -14.51 2.97 15.90
C PHE A 63 -15.08 2.02 14.84
N THR A 64 -15.03 0.71 15.07
CA THR A 64 -15.42 -0.31 14.07
C THR A 64 -16.89 -0.68 14.11
N ARG A 65 -17.52 -0.60 15.30
CA ARG A 65 -18.92 -1.04 15.54
C ARG A 65 -19.96 0.06 15.43
N SER A 66 -19.76 1.05 14.59
CA SER A 66 -20.80 2.01 14.20
C SER A 66 -20.98 3.27 15.01
N GLU A 67 -20.14 3.59 15.98
CA GLU A 67 -20.20 4.94 16.57
C GLU A 67 -19.65 6.00 15.61
N CYS A 68 -18.65 5.64 14.81
CA CYS A 68 -18.08 6.52 13.80
C CYS A 68 -18.93 6.58 12.52
N TYR A 69 -19.47 5.44 12.08
CA TYR A 69 -20.25 5.37 10.85
C TYR A 69 -21.69 4.97 11.11
N MET A 70 -22.63 5.68 10.49
CA MET A 70 -24.04 5.37 10.61
C MET A 70 -24.38 4.11 9.78
N PRO A 71 -25.33 3.26 10.29
CA PRO A 71 -25.81 2.14 9.49
C PRO A 71 -26.34 2.58 8.10
N PRO A 72 -26.13 1.82 7.05
CA PRO A 72 -25.62 0.44 7.02
C PRO A 72 -24.09 0.33 6.90
N LEU A 73 -23.33 1.43 7.02
CA LEU A 73 -21.88 1.42 6.90
C LEU A 73 -21.24 0.73 8.11
N LYS A 74 -20.29 -0.14 7.86
CA LYS A 74 -19.46 -0.78 8.88
C LYS A 74 -18.04 -0.94 8.35
N LEU A 75 -17.08 -0.98 9.28
CA LEU A 75 -15.70 -1.34 8.97
C LEU A 75 -15.51 -2.85 9.18
N GLU A 76 -14.85 -3.48 8.24
CA GLU A 76 -14.40 -4.87 8.35
C GLU A 76 -12.88 -4.88 8.37
N GLU A 77 -12.30 -5.68 9.28
CA GLU A 77 -10.85 -5.80 9.38
C GLU A 77 -10.31 -6.56 8.17
N ALA A 78 -9.26 -6.01 7.54
CA ALA A 78 -8.54 -6.71 6.49
C ALA A 78 -7.62 -7.78 7.12
N GLU A 79 -7.83 -9.04 6.75
CA GLU A 79 -7.12 -10.19 7.32
C GLU A 79 -5.60 -10.17 7.08
N ASP A 80 -5.14 -9.44 6.07
CA ASP A 80 -3.77 -9.54 5.58
C ASP A 80 -2.85 -8.38 6.01
N GLY A 81 -3.34 -7.47 6.86
CA GLY A 81 -2.56 -6.33 7.35
C GLY A 81 -2.06 -5.40 6.25
N THR A 82 -2.80 -5.28 5.15
CA THR A 82 -2.42 -4.45 4.00
C THR A 82 -3.30 -3.22 3.86
N PHE A 83 -2.70 -2.15 3.33
CA PHE A 83 -3.40 -0.93 2.95
C PHE A 83 -2.81 -0.37 1.66
N LEU A 84 -3.63 -0.18 0.62
CA LEU A 84 -3.21 0.36 -0.67
C LEU A 84 -1.96 -0.30 -1.26
N GLU A 85 -1.95 -1.62 -1.37
CA GLU A 85 -0.81 -2.41 -1.83
C GLU A 85 0.44 -2.37 -0.91
N THR A 86 0.34 -1.80 0.27
CA THR A 86 1.42 -1.76 1.26
C THR A 86 1.15 -2.77 2.35
N SER A 87 2.12 -3.63 2.64
CA SER A 87 2.12 -4.51 3.81
C SER A 87 2.84 -3.84 4.96
N PHE A 88 2.27 -3.96 6.16
CA PHE A 88 2.81 -3.40 7.39
C PHE A 88 3.29 -4.53 8.31
N ASP A 89 4.45 -4.34 8.93
CA ASP A 89 5.02 -5.23 9.93
C ASP A 89 5.41 -4.43 11.18
N ASN A 90 4.95 -4.88 12.33
CA ASN A 90 5.20 -4.27 13.64
C ASN A 90 5.83 -5.26 14.63
N THR A 91 6.32 -6.41 14.17
CA THR A 91 6.80 -7.49 15.04
C THR A 91 8.00 -7.10 15.90
N HIS A 92 8.81 -6.14 15.46
CA HIS A 92 10.04 -5.71 16.13
C HIS A 92 9.92 -4.37 16.86
N GLY A 93 8.70 -3.91 17.16
CA GLY A 93 8.47 -2.66 17.90
C GLY A 93 8.64 -1.37 17.09
N THR A 94 9.20 -1.46 15.90
CA THR A 94 9.24 -0.38 14.91
C THR A 94 8.39 -0.78 13.73
N MET A 95 7.47 0.09 13.34
CA MET A 95 6.63 -0.17 12.18
C MET A 95 7.46 -0.14 10.91
N ARG A 96 7.50 -1.26 10.21
CA ARG A 96 8.06 -1.37 8.86
C ARG A 96 6.93 -1.52 7.86
N TYR A 97 7.15 -1.03 6.66
CA TYR A 97 6.20 -1.20 5.58
C TYR A 97 6.92 -1.32 4.24
N ARG A 98 6.32 -2.08 3.35
CA ARG A 98 6.82 -2.31 1.99
C ARG A 98 5.70 -2.58 1.01
N LEU A 99 6.00 -2.47 -0.27
CA LEU A 99 5.09 -2.85 -1.33
C LEU A 99 4.75 -4.35 -1.23
N LYS A 100 3.46 -4.68 -1.18
CA LYS A 100 2.98 -6.05 -1.03
C LYS A 100 3.45 -6.95 -2.18
N ASN A 101 4.00 -8.08 -1.81
CA ASN A 101 4.23 -9.18 -2.74
C ASN A 101 2.99 -10.09 -2.77
N VAL A 102 2.13 -9.92 -3.77
CA VAL A 102 0.89 -10.73 -3.90
C VAL A 102 1.14 -12.20 -4.21
N ASN A 103 2.35 -12.54 -4.61
CA ASN A 103 2.76 -13.91 -4.93
C ASN A 103 3.56 -14.57 -3.80
N ALA A 104 3.71 -13.90 -2.65
CA ALA A 104 4.39 -14.46 -1.49
C ALA A 104 3.54 -15.57 -0.86
N GLY A 105 4.04 -16.80 -0.88
CA GLY A 105 3.43 -17.94 -0.20
C GLY A 105 2.16 -18.52 -0.85
N GLY A 106 1.73 -18.03 -2.00
CA GLY A 106 0.53 -18.51 -2.69
C GLY A 106 0.79 -19.60 -3.73
N HIS A 107 -0.11 -20.58 -3.82
CA HIS A 107 -0.10 -21.57 -4.90
C HIS A 107 -0.60 -20.99 -6.23
N THR A 108 -1.39 -19.92 -6.18
CA THR A 108 -1.95 -19.25 -7.35
C THR A 108 -1.16 -17.98 -7.64
N LYS A 109 -0.56 -17.90 -8.84
CA LYS A 109 0.14 -16.70 -9.28
C LYS A 109 -0.84 -15.63 -9.74
N VAL A 110 -0.74 -14.43 -9.18
CA VAL A 110 -1.51 -13.25 -9.58
C VAL A 110 -0.67 -12.40 -10.51
N TRP A 111 -1.07 -12.31 -11.77
CA TRP A 111 -0.40 -11.50 -12.78
C TRP A 111 -0.94 -10.08 -12.77
N ARG A 112 -0.18 -9.15 -12.22
CA ARG A 112 -0.56 -7.71 -12.15
C ARG A 112 -0.18 -6.93 -13.40
N TYR A 113 0.77 -7.42 -14.16
CA TYR A 113 1.30 -6.76 -15.34
C TYR A 113 1.12 -7.64 -16.56
N HIS A 114 1.13 -7.02 -17.73
CA HIS A 114 1.09 -7.76 -18.98
C HIS A 114 2.35 -8.60 -19.17
N SER A 115 2.18 -9.81 -19.70
CA SER A 115 3.31 -10.63 -20.18
C SER A 115 4.11 -9.84 -21.22
N PHE A 116 5.41 -10.12 -21.31
CA PHE A 116 6.25 -9.48 -22.33
C PHE A 116 5.79 -9.82 -23.76
N ASP A 117 5.19 -11.00 -23.97
CA ASP A 117 4.65 -11.44 -25.26
C ASP A 117 3.26 -10.86 -25.59
N SER A 118 2.67 -10.05 -24.67
CA SER A 118 1.37 -9.41 -24.95
C SER A 118 1.45 -8.35 -26.03
N TYR A 119 0.30 -7.97 -26.60
CA TYR A 119 0.17 -6.92 -27.63
C TYR A 119 0.51 -5.52 -27.14
N THR A 120 0.74 -5.30 -25.86
CA THR A 120 1.18 -4.02 -25.30
C THR A 120 2.54 -3.62 -25.89
N THR A 121 2.73 -2.36 -26.23
CA THR A 121 3.99 -1.87 -26.83
C THR A 121 5.16 -2.02 -25.86
N THR A 122 6.36 -2.20 -26.40
CA THR A 122 7.60 -2.29 -25.60
C THR A 122 7.82 -1.05 -24.73
N GLU A 123 7.44 0.12 -25.25
CA GLU A 123 7.54 1.39 -24.52
C GLU A 123 6.59 1.43 -23.30
N GLN A 124 5.35 1.01 -23.48
CA GLN A 124 4.39 0.89 -22.37
C GLN A 124 4.86 -0.11 -21.31
N LYS A 125 5.39 -1.26 -21.73
CA LYS A 125 5.97 -2.26 -20.84
C LYS A 125 7.13 -1.68 -20.03
N ARG A 126 8.03 -0.94 -20.68
CA ARG A 126 9.15 -0.25 -20.03
C ARG A 126 8.66 0.80 -19.03
N SER A 127 7.68 1.63 -19.44
CA SER A 127 7.10 2.67 -18.59
C SER A 127 6.41 2.07 -17.35
N THR A 128 5.68 0.97 -17.51
CA THR A 128 5.05 0.23 -16.40
C THR A 128 6.09 -0.28 -15.42
N MET A 129 7.18 -0.87 -15.91
CA MET A 129 8.27 -1.35 -15.05
C MET A 129 8.95 -0.20 -14.31
N LEU A 130 9.27 0.91 -14.98
CA LEU A 130 9.85 2.10 -14.35
C LEU A 130 8.92 2.68 -13.28
N ALA A 131 7.63 2.82 -13.58
CA ALA A 131 6.63 3.31 -12.62
C ALA A 131 6.54 2.41 -11.38
N THR A 132 6.55 1.08 -11.60
CA THR A 132 6.52 0.10 -10.50
C THR A 132 7.74 0.21 -9.61
N LEU A 133 8.93 0.31 -10.19
CA LEU A 133 10.16 0.44 -9.40
C LEU A 133 10.26 1.80 -8.71
N LYS A 134 9.77 2.90 -9.33
CA LYS A 134 9.62 4.20 -8.64
C LYS A 134 8.70 4.11 -7.43
N LYS A 135 7.62 3.32 -7.53
CA LYS A 135 6.69 3.10 -6.43
C LYS A 135 7.36 2.43 -5.22
N VAL A 136 8.33 1.55 -5.44
CA VAL A 136 9.12 0.91 -4.36
C VAL A 136 9.76 1.94 -3.42
N ASP A 137 10.29 3.05 -3.96
CA ASP A 137 10.92 4.09 -3.17
C ASP A 137 9.95 4.78 -2.19
N PHE A 138 8.72 5.01 -2.64
CA PHE A 138 7.69 5.64 -1.81
C PHE A 138 7.03 4.70 -0.81
N MET A 139 6.97 3.41 -1.13
CA MET A 139 6.19 2.42 -0.38
C MET A 139 7.09 1.46 0.42
N ALA A 140 8.23 1.96 0.90
CA ALA A 140 9.11 1.21 1.77
C ALA A 140 9.63 2.09 2.91
N SER A 141 9.63 1.56 4.12
CA SER A 141 10.02 2.29 5.33
C SER A 141 11.52 2.59 5.41
N ASP A 142 12.33 1.71 4.85
CA ASP A 142 13.79 1.75 4.94
C ASP A 142 14.45 1.04 3.73
N ASP A 143 15.78 1.08 3.67
CA ASP A 143 16.54 0.52 2.56
C ASP A 143 16.43 -0.99 2.45
N ILE A 144 16.24 -1.69 3.58
CA ILE A 144 16.08 -3.15 3.59
C ILE A 144 14.73 -3.52 2.95
N GLU A 145 13.67 -2.82 3.31
CA GLU A 145 12.36 -3.03 2.74
C GLU A 145 12.29 -2.62 1.26
N ARG A 146 13.04 -1.57 0.87
CA ARG A 146 13.24 -1.20 -0.55
C ARG A 146 13.91 -2.32 -1.34
N PHE A 147 14.97 -2.90 -0.78
CA PHE A 147 15.69 -4.02 -1.42
C PHE A 147 14.76 -5.22 -1.65
N TYR A 148 14.03 -5.64 -0.63
CA TYR A 148 13.09 -6.77 -0.78
C TYR A 148 11.99 -6.46 -1.80
N SER A 149 11.38 -5.28 -1.73
CA SER A 149 10.34 -4.87 -2.68
C SER A 149 10.86 -4.79 -4.12
N ALA A 150 12.05 -4.21 -4.34
CA ALA A 150 12.66 -4.12 -5.67
C ALA A 150 12.95 -5.51 -6.25
N ASN A 151 13.53 -6.40 -5.43
CA ASN A 151 13.85 -7.77 -5.84
C ASN A 151 12.58 -8.55 -6.18
N ASP A 152 11.52 -8.45 -5.37
CA ASP A 152 10.25 -9.09 -5.64
C ASP A 152 9.64 -8.61 -6.97
N LYS A 153 9.67 -7.31 -7.24
CA LYS A 153 9.13 -6.73 -8.48
C LYS A 153 9.96 -7.09 -9.70
N LEU A 154 11.27 -7.09 -9.60
CA LEU A 154 12.14 -7.52 -10.70
C LEU A 154 11.96 -9.01 -11.03
N ARG A 155 11.77 -9.88 -10.03
CA ARG A 155 11.42 -11.29 -10.23
C ARG A 155 10.02 -11.45 -10.85
N GLU A 156 9.06 -10.62 -10.47
CA GLU A 156 7.72 -10.65 -11.08
C GLU A 156 7.81 -10.32 -12.58
N PHE A 157 8.57 -9.30 -12.98
CA PHE A 157 8.81 -8.99 -14.40
C PHE A 157 9.61 -10.10 -15.12
N GLU A 158 10.58 -10.71 -14.46
CA GLU A 158 11.31 -11.86 -15.00
C GLU A 158 10.38 -13.04 -15.32
N ASN A 159 9.50 -13.38 -14.37
CA ASN A 159 8.51 -14.45 -14.54
C ASN A 159 7.50 -14.15 -15.67
N LEU A 160 7.28 -12.87 -15.99
CA LEU A 160 6.46 -12.39 -17.10
C LEU A 160 7.21 -12.30 -18.43
N GLY A 161 8.46 -12.78 -18.48
CA GLY A 161 9.29 -12.86 -19.69
C GLY A 161 10.02 -11.56 -20.06
N TYR A 162 10.07 -10.55 -19.20
CA TYR A 162 10.80 -9.30 -19.50
C TYR A 162 12.30 -9.56 -19.62
N PRO A 163 12.94 -9.13 -20.72
CA PRO A 163 14.36 -9.38 -20.95
C PRO A 163 15.26 -8.77 -19.87
N ALA A 164 16.35 -9.46 -19.51
CA ALA A 164 17.31 -9.00 -18.53
C ALA A 164 17.91 -7.63 -18.90
N GLY A 165 18.14 -7.36 -20.19
CA GLY A 165 18.61 -6.07 -20.69
C GLY A 165 17.64 -4.92 -20.30
N MET A 166 16.34 -5.10 -20.56
CA MET A 166 15.31 -4.10 -20.21
C MET A 166 15.23 -3.87 -18.70
N ARG A 167 15.33 -4.92 -17.89
CA ARG A 167 15.35 -4.83 -16.42
C ARG A 167 16.56 -4.02 -15.93
N ARG A 168 17.76 -4.28 -16.48
CA ARG A 168 18.98 -3.53 -16.16
C ARG A 168 18.90 -2.07 -16.59
N ASP A 169 18.38 -1.80 -17.79
CA ASP A 169 18.21 -0.44 -18.30
C ASP A 169 17.28 0.38 -17.41
N ALA A 170 16.16 -0.22 -16.98
CA ALA A 170 15.22 0.41 -16.07
C ALA A 170 15.88 0.72 -14.71
N CYS A 171 16.63 -0.20 -14.14
CA CYS A 171 17.41 0.05 -12.93
C CYS A 171 18.44 1.17 -13.14
N GLY A 172 19.14 1.18 -14.28
CA GLY A 172 20.11 2.23 -14.62
C GLY A 172 19.50 3.62 -14.73
N VAL A 173 18.29 3.74 -15.30
CA VAL A 173 17.54 5.02 -15.33
C VAL A 173 17.19 5.47 -13.91
N LEU A 174 16.68 4.56 -13.09
CA LEU A 174 16.27 4.88 -11.72
C LEU A 174 17.45 5.26 -10.84
N LEU A 175 18.61 4.63 -10.99
CA LEU A 175 19.83 4.99 -10.24
C LEU A 175 20.27 6.42 -10.52
N LYS A 176 20.09 6.91 -11.76
CA LYS A 176 20.39 8.30 -12.12
C LYS A 176 19.39 9.30 -11.53
N GLU A 177 18.11 8.96 -11.53
CA GLU A 177 17.04 9.82 -11.03
C GLU A 177 16.92 9.80 -9.50
N ARG A 178 17.25 8.65 -8.88
CA ARG A 178 17.05 8.36 -7.45
C ARG A 178 18.23 7.57 -6.88
N PRO A 179 19.35 8.24 -6.55
CA PRO A 179 20.53 7.60 -5.97
C PRO A 179 20.24 6.84 -4.66
N SER A 180 19.19 7.23 -3.93
CA SER A 180 18.74 6.54 -2.71
C SER A 180 18.38 5.05 -2.95
N LEU A 181 18.02 4.68 -4.18
CA LEU A 181 17.74 3.29 -4.56
C LEU A 181 19.01 2.49 -4.93
N ALA A 182 20.20 3.10 -4.94
CA ALA A 182 21.42 2.46 -5.43
C ALA A 182 21.69 1.14 -4.69
N TRP A 183 21.60 1.15 -3.37
CA TRP A 183 21.84 -0.04 -2.55
C TRP A 183 20.83 -1.17 -2.88
N ALA A 184 19.56 -0.83 -2.98
CA ALA A 184 18.51 -1.80 -3.27
C ALA A 184 18.62 -2.41 -4.69
N LEU A 185 18.96 -1.60 -5.69
CA LEU A 185 19.00 -2.03 -7.08
C LEU A 185 20.31 -2.73 -7.46
N VAL A 186 21.46 -2.29 -6.95
CA VAL A 186 22.76 -2.93 -7.23
C VAL A 186 22.80 -4.34 -6.67
N GLY A 187 22.30 -4.58 -5.48
CA GLY A 187 22.22 -5.92 -4.89
C GLY A 187 21.35 -6.89 -5.69
N THR A 188 20.34 -6.39 -6.42
CA THR A 188 19.47 -7.24 -7.27
C THR A 188 20.02 -7.50 -8.66
N MET A 189 20.90 -6.62 -9.18
CA MET A 189 21.49 -6.79 -10.52
C MET A 189 22.67 -7.78 -10.57
N GLN A 190 23.23 -8.12 -9.41
CA GLN A 190 24.37 -9.07 -9.31
C GLN A 190 23.95 -10.54 -9.26
N ARG A 191 22.65 -10.82 -9.24
CA ARG A 191 22.07 -12.17 -9.30
C ARG A 191 21.45 -12.41 -10.66
#